data_4b639f03dde4c6859eb7ab159446f4af
#
_entry.id   4b639f03dde4c6859eb7ab159446f4af
#
_cell.length_a   1.000
_cell.length_b   1.000
_cell.length_c   1.000
_cell.angle_alpha   90.00
_cell.angle_beta   90.00
_cell.angle_gamma   90.00
#
_symmetry.space_group_name_H-M   'P 1'
#
loop_
_entity.id
_entity.type
_entity.pdbx_description
1 polymer ?
#
loop_
_entity_poly.entity_id
_entity_poly.type
_entity_poly.pdbx_seq_one_letter_code
_entity_poly.pdbx_strand_id
1 'polypeptide(L)'
;MKFKNFIKIIILCVSIGVTAFSAEQTDKVENKTLGTEIKEYGKVYNKDGVLVVHKKMKKGEKIPPHTHQYKELFFIVVSGKMEVHLNDKETYIAEPKKALNFAGDVNISATALEDSDIFIYLVGENKK
;
A
#
# COMPACT_ATOMS: atom_id res chain seq x y z
N MET A 1 22.22 -7.30 56.14
CA MET A 1 22.36 -7.77 55.77
C MET A 1 22.30 -7.71 55.06
N LYS A 2 22.34 -7.35 55.11
CA LYS A 2 22.48 -7.70 54.65
C LYS A 2 22.53 -7.64 53.68
N PHE A 3 22.76 -7.35 54.12
CA PHE A 3 23.03 -7.81 53.29
C PHE A 3 23.07 -7.52 52.49
N LYS A 4 23.17 -7.45 52.61
CA LYS A 4 23.43 -7.84 52.11
C LYS A 4 23.49 -7.95 51.17
N ASN A 5 23.83 -7.75 52.21
CA ASN A 5 23.96 -8.35 51.45
C ASN A 5 23.84 -8.17 50.53
N PHE A 6 24.01 -8.18 50.71
CA PHE A 6 24.11 -8.71 49.93
C PHE A 6 24.06 -8.47 49.04
N ILE A 7 24.00 -8.38 49.47
CA ILE A 7 24.19 -8.83 48.83
C ILE A 7 24.19 -8.68 47.88
N LYS A 8 24.47 -8.56 48.17
CA LYS A 8 24.73 -8.96 47.51
C LYS A 8 24.71 -9.06 46.43
N ILE A 9 24.81 -8.90 47.12
CA ILE A 9 25.04 -9.51 46.29
C ILE A 9 24.88 -9.40 45.27
N ILE A 10 25.00 -9.33 45.69
CA ILE A 10 25.22 -9.81 44.88
C ILE A 10 25.13 -9.69 43.87
N ILE A 11 25.30 -9.53 44.13
CA ILE A 11 25.56 -9.94 43.30
C ILE A 11 25.47 -9.88 42.39
N LEU A 12 25.71 -9.74 42.63
CA LEU A 12 25.93 -10.19 41.78
C LEU A 12 25.79 -10.09 40.87
N CYS A 13 25.79 -10.08 41.19
CA CYS A 13 25.93 -10.43 40.25
C CYS A 13 25.83 -10.32 39.42
N VAL A 14 25.87 -10.14 39.64
CA VAL A 14 25.96 -10.41 38.73
C VAL A 14 25.79 -10.31 37.88
N SER A 15 25.90 -10.11 38.14
CA SER A 15 25.95 -10.26 37.28
C SER A 15 25.71 -10.15 36.45
N ILE A 16 25.77 -10.05 36.59
CA ILE A 16 25.66 -10.09 35.72
C ILE A 16 25.32 -9.81 34.88
N GLY A 17 25.32 -9.64 35.05
CA GLY A 17 25.10 -9.60 34.13
C GLY A 17 24.71 -9.20 33.40
N VAL A 18 24.89 -9.13 33.58
CA VAL A 18 24.59 -8.93 32.76
C VAL A 18 24.06 -8.63 31.99
N THR A 19 24.12 -8.50 32.17
CA THR A 19 23.70 -8.30 31.39
C THR A 19 23.25 -7.90 30.62
N ALA A 20 23.23 -7.74 30.78
CA ALA A 20 22.78 -7.46 29.99
C ALA A 20 22.49 -7.03 29.30
N PHE A 21 22.70 -6.83 29.38
CA PHE A 21 22.41 -6.53 28.55
C PHE A 21 22.05 -6.23 27.67
N SER A 22 22.20 -6.12 27.66
CA SER A 22 21.86 -5.97 26.91
C SER A 22 21.32 -5.90 26.10
N ALA A 23 21.13 -5.92 26.07
CA ALA A 23 20.56 -6.07 25.40
C ALA A 23 20.01 -5.87 24.60
N GLU A 24 20.14 -5.71 24.63
CA GLU A 24 19.70 -5.78 24.02
C GLU A 24 19.28 -5.40 23.12
N GLN A 25 19.54 -5.24 22.97
CA GLN A 25 19.24 -5.12 22.25
C GLN A 25 18.78 -5.07 21.35
N THR A 26 18.89 -5.20 21.31
CA THR A 26 18.56 -5.48 20.60
C THR A 26 17.91 -5.50 19.82
N ASP A 27 18.05 -5.54 19.93
CA ASP A 27 17.49 -5.67 19.20
C ASP A 27 17.03 -5.42 18.37
N LYS A 28 17.43 -4.99 18.32
CA LYS A 28 16.86 -4.62 17.49
C LYS A 28 17.09 -4.88 16.28
N VAL A 29 17.26 -5.69 16.22
CA VAL A 29 17.30 -6.18 14.97
C VAL A 29 15.99 -6.12 14.51
N GLU A 30 15.56 -5.16 14.11
CA GLU A 30 14.49 -5.14 13.59
C GLU A 30 14.36 -6.11 12.58
N ASN A 31 13.47 -6.94 12.66
CA ASN A 31 13.11 -7.81 11.67
C ASN A 31 12.60 -7.01 10.56
N LYS A 32 13.52 -6.52 9.77
CA LYS A 32 13.14 -5.80 8.63
C LYS A 32 12.50 -6.78 7.69
N THR A 33 11.23 -6.67 7.50
CA THR A 33 10.54 -7.52 6.56
C THR A 33 10.95 -7.12 5.13
N LEU A 34 10.96 -8.07 4.25
CA LEU A 34 11.31 -7.83 2.85
C LEU A 34 10.12 -7.30 2.05
N GLY A 35 8.91 -7.51 2.52
CA GLY A 35 7.71 -7.07 1.81
C GLY A 35 6.84 -6.21 2.68
N THR A 36 5.97 -5.46 2.03
CA THR A 36 5.01 -4.61 2.71
C THR A 36 3.62 -4.94 2.21
N GLU A 37 2.71 -5.22 3.14
CA GLU A 37 1.32 -5.46 2.77
C GLU A 37 0.63 -4.11 2.65
N ILE A 38 -0.06 -3.90 1.55
CA ILE A 38 -0.79 -2.66 1.33
C ILE A 38 -2.26 -2.96 1.60
N LYS A 39 -2.75 -2.45 2.71
CA LYS A 39 -4.13 -2.68 3.12
C LYS A 39 -4.94 -1.39 3.20
N GLU A 40 -4.26 -0.27 3.26
CA GLU A 40 -4.92 1.02 3.40
C GLU A 40 -5.53 1.47 2.08
N TYR A 41 -6.40 2.47 2.15
CA TYR A 41 -7.01 3.07 0.98
C TYR A 41 -6.40 4.45 0.73
N GLY A 42 -6.51 4.92 -0.50
CA GLY A 42 -5.95 6.20 -0.90
C GLY A 42 -4.67 6.01 -1.70
N LYS A 43 -3.79 6.98 -1.64
CA LYS A 43 -2.50 6.89 -2.33
C LYS A 43 -1.57 6.09 -1.45
N VAL A 44 -1.45 4.82 -1.77
CA VAL A 44 -0.73 3.89 -0.89
C VAL A 44 0.74 3.71 -1.27
N TYR A 45 1.15 4.21 -2.42
CA TYR A 45 2.54 4.17 -2.85
C TYR A 45 2.74 5.33 -3.84
N ASN A 46 3.77 6.12 -3.64
CA ASN A 46 3.99 7.27 -4.51
C ASN A 46 5.47 7.64 -4.49
N LYS A 47 6.24 7.02 -5.36
CA LYS A 47 7.64 7.36 -5.52
C LYS A 47 8.19 6.70 -6.78
N ASP A 48 9.31 7.23 -7.25
CA ASP A 48 10.04 6.68 -8.39
C ASP A 48 9.17 6.59 -9.64
N GLY A 49 8.29 7.58 -9.84
CA GLY A 49 7.44 7.59 -11.03
C GLY A 49 6.28 6.61 -10.99
N VAL A 50 5.97 6.07 -9.82
CA VAL A 50 4.86 5.13 -9.67
C VAL A 50 3.92 5.64 -8.59
N LEU A 51 2.64 5.70 -8.93
CA LEU A 51 1.60 6.03 -7.97
C LEU A 51 0.63 4.86 -7.94
N VAL A 52 0.35 4.35 -6.76
CA VAL A 52 -0.64 3.28 -6.59
C VAL A 52 -1.76 3.82 -5.72
N VAL A 53 -2.98 3.70 -6.20
CA VAL A 53 -4.17 4.13 -5.48
C VAL A 53 -5.03 2.91 -5.21
N HIS A 54 -5.45 2.75 -3.96
CA HIS A 54 -6.36 1.69 -3.56
C HIS A 54 -7.68 2.37 -3.19
N LYS A 55 -8.74 2.00 -3.86
CA LYS A 55 -10.00 2.73 -3.72
C LYS A 55 -11.18 1.78 -3.54
N LYS A 56 -12.06 2.16 -2.64
CA LYS A 56 -13.29 1.42 -2.44
C LYS A 56 -14.42 2.27 -3.01
N MET A 57 -15.31 1.67 -3.80
CA MET A 57 -16.43 2.38 -4.39
C MET A 57 -17.70 1.63 -4.13
N LYS A 58 -18.74 2.36 -3.81
CA LYS A 58 -20.05 1.77 -3.62
C LYS A 58 -20.79 1.73 -4.95
N LYS A 59 -21.68 0.78 -5.09
CA LYS A 59 -22.50 0.67 -6.28
C LYS A 59 -23.10 2.04 -6.61
N GLY A 60 -22.95 2.47 -7.85
CA GLY A 60 -23.47 3.73 -8.33
C GLY A 60 -22.52 4.90 -8.24
N GLU A 61 -21.43 4.77 -7.47
CA GLU A 61 -20.47 5.86 -7.40
C GLU A 61 -19.70 5.97 -8.69
N LYS A 62 -19.27 7.17 -8.99
CA LYS A 62 -18.64 7.46 -10.28
C LYS A 62 -17.28 8.10 -10.12
N ILE A 63 -16.41 7.82 -11.08
CA ILE A 63 -15.17 8.53 -11.25
C ILE A 63 -15.42 9.48 -12.41
N PRO A 64 -15.38 10.80 -12.19
CA PRO A 64 -15.65 11.74 -13.28
C PRO A 64 -14.56 11.72 -14.34
N PRO A 65 -14.86 12.16 -15.55
CA PRO A 65 -13.87 12.14 -16.63
C PRO A 65 -12.63 12.96 -16.28
N HIS A 66 -11.46 12.38 -16.50
CA HIS A 66 -10.22 13.09 -16.27
C HIS A 66 -9.05 12.33 -16.92
N THR A 67 -7.93 13.01 -17.05
CA THR A 67 -6.70 12.43 -17.57
C THR A 67 -5.62 12.50 -16.49
N HIS A 68 -4.51 11.83 -16.73
CA HIS A 68 -3.40 11.78 -15.78
C HIS A 68 -2.09 12.16 -16.47
N GLN A 69 -1.14 12.62 -15.67
CA GLN A 69 0.18 12.96 -16.21
C GLN A 69 1.14 11.80 -15.96
N TYR A 70 0.76 10.63 -16.42
CA TYR A 70 1.56 9.42 -16.35
C TYR A 70 1.52 8.76 -17.72
N LYS A 71 2.53 7.96 -18.02
CA LYS A 71 2.56 7.30 -19.31
C LYS A 71 1.57 6.16 -19.42
N GLU A 72 1.45 5.39 -18.34
CA GLU A 72 0.59 4.21 -18.35
C GLU A 72 -0.31 4.19 -17.13
N LEU A 73 -1.50 3.67 -17.32
CA LEU A 73 -2.42 3.42 -16.24
C LEU A 73 -2.89 1.97 -16.30
N PHE A 74 -2.96 1.33 -15.14
CA PHE A 74 -3.51 -0.02 -15.02
C PHE A 74 -4.66 0.05 -14.05
N PHE A 75 -5.83 -0.39 -14.50
CA PHE A 75 -7.05 -0.36 -13.70
C PHE A 75 -7.41 -1.80 -13.35
N ILE A 76 -7.40 -2.12 -12.07
CA ILE A 76 -7.54 -3.49 -11.59
C ILE A 76 -8.66 -3.58 -10.58
N VAL A 77 -9.65 -4.42 -10.85
CA VAL A 77 -10.75 -4.66 -9.91
C VAL A 77 -10.41 -5.90 -9.10
N VAL A 78 -10.31 -5.74 -7.79
CA VAL A 78 -10.05 -6.87 -6.90
C VAL A 78 -11.36 -7.59 -6.62
N SER A 79 -12.41 -6.84 -6.37
CA SER A 79 -13.76 -7.39 -6.16
C SER A 79 -14.76 -6.39 -6.70
N GLY A 80 -15.91 -6.88 -7.15
CA GLY A 80 -16.96 -6.04 -7.67
C GLY A 80 -16.89 -5.93 -9.18
N LYS A 81 -17.40 -4.84 -9.71
CA LYS A 81 -17.51 -4.66 -11.15
C LYS A 81 -17.61 -3.18 -11.46
N MET A 82 -16.82 -2.72 -12.42
CA MET A 82 -16.80 -1.31 -12.81
C MET A 82 -17.03 -1.20 -14.31
N GLU A 83 -17.82 -0.21 -14.71
CA GLU A 83 -17.94 0.12 -16.12
C GLU A 83 -17.00 1.28 -16.40
N VAL A 84 -16.09 1.10 -17.32
CA VAL A 84 -15.02 2.07 -17.60
C VAL A 84 -15.18 2.58 -19.02
N HIS A 85 -15.15 3.89 -19.17
CA HIS A 85 -15.24 4.54 -20.48
C HIS A 85 -13.93 5.25 -20.77
N LEU A 86 -13.41 5.04 -21.98
CA LEU A 86 -12.16 5.65 -22.42
C LEU A 86 -12.45 6.57 -23.61
N ASN A 87 -12.20 7.86 -23.44
CA ASN A 87 -12.39 8.89 -24.46
C ASN A 87 -13.82 8.89 -25.04
N ASP A 88 -14.78 8.44 -24.25
CA ASP A 88 -16.18 8.32 -24.71
C ASP A 88 -16.31 7.50 -26.00
N LYS A 89 -15.36 6.63 -26.26
CA LYS A 89 -15.38 5.80 -27.45
C LYS A 89 -15.39 4.33 -27.13
N GLU A 90 -14.75 3.93 -26.06
CA GLU A 90 -14.66 2.53 -25.69
C GLU A 90 -15.23 2.32 -24.31
N THR A 91 -15.93 1.22 -24.14
CA THR A 91 -16.51 0.85 -22.87
C THR A 91 -16.02 -0.54 -22.50
N TYR A 92 -15.56 -0.67 -21.27
CA TYR A 92 -15.07 -1.94 -20.75
C TYR A 92 -15.78 -2.26 -19.44
N ILE A 93 -15.98 -3.55 -19.20
CA ILE A 93 -16.44 -4.00 -17.90
C ILE A 93 -15.21 -4.55 -17.19
N ALA A 94 -14.74 -3.83 -16.19
CA ALA A 94 -13.59 -4.24 -15.41
C ALA A 94 -14.07 -5.10 -14.24
N GLU A 95 -13.50 -6.27 -14.09
CA GLU A 95 -13.92 -7.24 -13.10
C GLU A 95 -12.71 -8.06 -12.66
N PRO A 96 -12.80 -8.83 -11.59
CA PRO A 96 -11.66 -9.60 -11.11
C PRO A 96 -11.09 -10.49 -12.19
N LYS A 97 -9.76 -10.68 -12.11
CA LYS A 97 -8.99 -11.51 -13.03
C LYS A 97 -8.69 -10.83 -14.37
N LYS A 98 -9.10 -9.59 -14.53
CA LYS A 98 -8.80 -8.80 -15.71
C LYS A 98 -8.13 -7.50 -15.27
N ALA A 99 -7.20 -7.03 -16.07
CA ALA A 99 -6.62 -5.71 -15.85
C ALA A 99 -6.81 -4.92 -17.12
N LEU A 100 -7.16 -3.65 -16.98
CA LEU A 100 -7.32 -2.77 -18.12
C LEU A 100 -6.12 -1.83 -18.15
N ASN A 101 -5.46 -1.75 -19.28
CA ASN A 101 -4.29 -0.89 -19.43
C ASN A 101 -4.55 0.14 -20.53
N PHE A 102 -4.18 1.36 -20.28
CA PHE A 102 -4.29 2.42 -21.28
C PHE A 102 -3.31 3.54 -20.95
N ALA A 103 -3.04 4.40 -21.92
CA ALA A 103 -2.13 5.52 -21.73
C ALA A 103 -2.71 6.51 -20.73
N GLY A 104 -1.86 7.12 -19.94
CA GLY A 104 -2.32 8.04 -18.88
C GLY A 104 -3.08 9.25 -19.40
N ASP A 105 -2.81 9.69 -20.63
CA ASP A 105 -3.49 10.85 -21.17
C ASP A 105 -4.85 10.53 -21.80
N VAL A 106 -5.27 9.28 -21.75
CA VAL A 106 -6.61 8.89 -22.19
C VAL A 106 -7.60 9.37 -21.12
N ASN A 107 -8.70 9.94 -21.57
CA ASN A 107 -9.73 10.43 -20.67
C ASN A 107 -10.53 9.25 -20.15
N ILE A 108 -10.49 9.02 -18.85
CA ILE A 108 -11.20 7.91 -18.23
C ILE A 108 -12.36 8.42 -17.38
N SER A 109 -13.48 7.73 -17.46
CA SER A 109 -14.55 7.86 -16.48
C SER A 109 -15.02 6.45 -16.15
N ALA A 110 -15.65 6.29 -15.00
CA ALA A 110 -16.07 4.95 -14.58
C ALA A 110 -17.26 5.04 -13.62
N THR A 111 -18.02 3.95 -13.57
CA THR A 111 -19.16 3.83 -12.66
C THR A 111 -19.08 2.45 -12.00
N ALA A 112 -19.25 2.41 -10.70
CA ALA A 112 -19.28 1.13 -9.99
C ALA A 112 -20.64 0.48 -10.23
N LEU A 113 -20.63 -0.68 -10.85
CA LEU A 113 -21.86 -1.45 -11.07
C LEU A 113 -22.22 -2.27 -9.85
N GLU A 114 -21.25 -2.52 -8.99
CA GLU A 114 -21.41 -3.21 -7.72
C GLU A 114 -20.45 -2.54 -6.73
N ASP A 115 -20.61 -2.84 -5.45
CA ASP A 115 -19.62 -2.41 -4.49
C ASP A 115 -18.28 -2.99 -4.92
N SER A 116 -17.28 -2.16 -5.08
CA SER A 116 -16.03 -2.57 -5.71
C SER A 116 -14.81 -2.13 -4.91
N ASP A 117 -13.76 -2.94 -5.03
CA ASP A 117 -12.46 -2.65 -4.44
C ASP A 117 -11.48 -2.68 -5.60
N ILE A 118 -10.78 -1.57 -5.82
CA ILE A 118 -9.96 -1.43 -7.02
C ILE A 118 -8.57 -0.93 -6.67
N PHE A 119 -7.60 -1.30 -7.51
CA PHE A 119 -6.27 -0.70 -7.50
C PHE A 119 -6.05 -0.01 -8.82
N ILE A 120 -5.45 1.16 -8.75
CA ILE A 120 -5.07 1.91 -9.95
C ILE A 120 -3.57 2.17 -9.86
N TYR A 121 -2.84 1.71 -10.87
CA TYR A 121 -1.40 1.91 -10.95
C TYR A 121 -1.12 2.92 -12.03
N LEU A 122 -0.40 3.97 -11.67
CA LEU A 122 0.02 5.00 -12.63
C LEU A 122 1.54 4.95 -12.68
N VAL A 123 2.07 4.78 -13.87
CA VAL A 123 3.49 4.48 -14.04
C VAL A 123 4.11 5.41 -15.07
N GLY A 124 5.30 5.90 -14.78
CA GLY A 124 6.05 6.70 -15.71
C GLY A 124 5.54 8.14 -15.78
N GLU A 125 6.00 8.97 -14.86
CA GLU A 125 5.61 10.38 -14.91
C GLU A 125 5.96 11.02 -16.22
N ASN A 126 5.01 11.76 -16.78
CA ASN A 126 5.28 12.57 -17.93
C ASN A 126 5.79 13.90 -17.44
N LYS A 127 7.08 14.10 -17.52
CA LYS A 127 7.64 15.39 -17.17
C LYS A 127 7.59 16.27 -18.37
N LYS A 128 7.12 17.45 -18.18
CA LYS A 128 7.08 18.42 -19.26
C LYS A 128 8.16 19.44 -19.12
#